data_50e9a51299d1d1ed73a3c738a334dc8a
#
_entry.id   50e9a51299d1d1ed73a3c738a334dc8a
#
_cell.length_a   1.000
_cell.length_b   1.000
_cell.length_c   1.000
_cell.angle_alpha   90.00
_cell.angle_beta   90.00
_cell.angle_gamma   90.00
#
_symmetry.space_group_name_H-M   'P 1'
#
loop_
_entity.id
_entity.type
_entity.pdbx_description
1 polymer ?
#
loop_
_entity_poly.entity_id
_entity_poly.type
_entity_poly.pdbx_seq_one_letter_code
_entity_poly.pdbx_strand_id
1 'polypeptide(L)'
;RDLVRSRGLGDVYKRQPWNVREEGIYALEKGRTFYTSNAGLKELREEICNYVARKYNVVYNPLKETLVTVGGSEAIDIALRCMVDPGDEVIIPQPSYVSYLPCAVMADAVPVFVNLKEENQFKLTKEELLEHITDKTKILIMPFPNNPTGAIMTREELMELVPVIIENDLYVISDEIYSELTYGDERHCSIASLPGMKERTIMILSLIHI
;
A
#
# COMPACT_ATOMS: atom_id res chain seq x y z
N ARG A 1 -19.94 29.04 -12.93
CA ARG A 1 -20.18 28.96 -11.46
C ARG A 1 -19.49 27.74 -10.95
N ASP A 2 -18.21 27.87 -10.63
CA ASP A 2 -17.45 26.82 -9.95
C ASP A 2 -17.92 26.81 -8.50
N LEU A 3 -18.73 25.83 -8.20
CA LEU A 3 -19.06 25.49 -6.83
C LEU A 3 -17.75 25.17 -6.12
N VAL A 4 -17.47 25.87 -5.04
CA VAL A 4 -16.37 25.57 -4.12
C VAL A 4 -16.68 24.20 -3.50
N ARG A 5 -16.21 23.14 -4.15
CA ARG A 5 -16.22 21.79 -3.60
C ARG A 5 -14.95 21.62 -2.79
N SER A 6 -15.05 20.84 -1.74
CA SER A 6 -13.94 20.45 -0.88
C SER A 6 -12.69 20.16 -1.71
N ARG A 7 -11.65 20.98 -1.52
CA ARG A 7 -10.38 20.86 -2.23
C ARG A 7 -9.42 20.01 -1.40
N GLY A 8 -9.89 18.82 -1.02
CA GLY A 8 -9.03 17.84 -0.39
C GLY A 8 -8.18 17.07 -1.42
N LEU A 9 -7.50 16.04 -0.99
CA LEU A 9 -6.70 15.13 -1.81
C LEU A 9 -7.39 14.69 -3.12
N GLY A 10 -8.72 14.58 -3.13
CA GLY A 10 -9.51 14.26 -4.33
C GLY A 10 -9.38 15.26 -5.49
N ASP A 11 -8.96 16.51 -5.26
CA ASP A 11 -8.76 17.48 -6.34
C ASP A 11 -7.37 17.31 -7.02
N VAL A 12 -6.41 16.71 -6.33
CA VAL A 12 -5.09 16.38 -6.91
C VAL A 12 -5.25 15.35 -8.04
N TYR A 13 -6.20 14.44 -7.93
CA TYR A 13 -6.49 13.43 -8.96
C TYR A 13 -7.03 14.01 -10.27
N LYS A 14 -7.69 15.16 -10.21
CA LYS A 14 -8.36 15.75 -11.38
C LYS A 14 -7.42 16.53 -12.30
N ARG A 15 -6.21 16.82 -11.83
CA ARG A 15 -5.24 17.66 -12.55
C ARG A 15 -3.88 17.01 -12.65
N GLN A 16 -3.83 15.87 -13.30
CA GLN A 16 -2.55 15.26 -13.64
C GLN A 16 -1.68 16.23 -14.46
N PRO A 17 -0.35 16.20 -14.31
CA PRO A 17 0.59 16.99 -15.09
C PRO A 17 0.31 16.89 -16.59
N TRP A 18 0.59 17.97 -17.33
CA TRP A 18 0.28 18.02 -18.75
C TRP A 18 0.89 16.87 -19.55
N ASN A 19 2.14 16.54 -19.28
CA ASN A 19 2.84 15.44 -19.94
C ASN A 19 2.13 14.09 -19.79
N VAL A 20 1.57 13.80 -18.62
CA VAL A 20 0.79 12.57 -18.38
C VAL A 20 -0.51 12.58 -19.21
N ARG A 21 -1.16 13.73 -19.28
CA ARG A 21 -2.39 13.89 -20.06
C ARG A 21 -2.13 13.80 -21.56
N GLU A 22 -1.02 14.40 -22.02
CA GLU A 22 -0.58 14.37 -23.42
C GLU A 22 -0.29 12.95 -23.88
N GLU A 23 0.40 12.14 -23.06
CA GLU A 23 0.64 10.73 -23.35
C GLU A 23 -0.68 9.91 -23.41
N GLY A 24 -1.66 10.25 -22.58
CA GLY A 24 -3.00 9.66 -22.66
C GLY A 24 -3.70 9.96 -23.96
N ILE A 25 -3.65 11.23 -24.43
CA ILE A 25 -4.20 11.65 -25.73
C ILE A 25 -3.48 10.93 -26.87
N TYR A 26 -2.14 10.90 -26.83
CA TYR A 26 -1.33 10.22 -27.82
C TYR A 26 -1.64 8.71 -27.91
N ALA A 27 -1.83 8.06 -26.77
CA ALA A 27 -2.21 6.65 -26.74
C ALA A 27 -3.54 6.37 -27.44
N LEU A 28 -4.52 7.27 -27.26
CA LEU A 28 -5.82 7.18 -27.95
C LEU A 28 -5.67 7.42 -29.47
N GLU A 29 -4.93 8.44 -29.87
CA GLU A 29 -4.66 8.75 -31.28
C GLU A 29 -3.94 7.61 -32.00
N LYS A 30 -3.07 6.87 -31.29
CA LYS A 30 -2.37 5.68 -31.80
C LYS A 30 -3.20 4.41 -31.76
N GLY A 31 -4.46 4.48 -31.34
CA GLY A 31 -5.35 3.31 -31.27
C GLY A 31 -4.93 2.27 -30.23
N ARG A 32 -4.24 2.69 -29.15
CA ARG A 32 -3.86 1.81 -28.03
C ARG A 32 -5.07 1.54 -27.13
N THR A 33 -6.14 0.99 -27.70
CA THR A 33 -7.44 0.77 -27.06
C THR A 33 -7.86 -0.70 -27.06
N PHE A 34 -6.90 -1.61 -27.12
CA PHE A 34 -7.10 -3.06 -27.14
C PHE A 34 -7.06 -3.66 -25.72
N TYR A 35 -7.53 -4.88 -25.60
CA TYR A 35 -7.40 -5.65 -24.35
C TYR A 35 -5.95 -5.87 -23.99
N THR A 36 -5.63 -5.68 -22.71
CA THR A 36 -4.35 -6.05 -22.13
C THR A 36 -4.42 -7.41 -21.44
N SER A 37 -3.29 -7.90 -20.93
CA SER A 37 -3.29 -9.03 -20.00
C SER A 37 -4.10 -8.67 -18.74
N ASN A 38 -4.73 -9.66 -18.10
CA ASN A 38 -5.44 -9.47 -16.82
C ASN A 38 -4.53 -8.90 -15.72
N ALA A 39 -3.24 -9.14 -15.79
CA ALA A 39 -2.27 -8.56 -14.86
C ALA A 39 -1.85 -7.11 -15.23
N GLY A 40 -2.37 -6.56 -16.31
CA GLY A 40 -2.02 -5.24 -16.83
C GLY A 40 -0.99 -5.28 -17.96
N LEU A 41 -0.76 -4.13 -18.58
CA LEU A 41 0.17 -3.96 -19.67
C LEU A 41 1.60 -4.35 -19.24
N LYS A 42 2.26 -5.18 -20.04
CA LYS A 42 3.60 -5.71 -19.70
C LYS A 42 4.61 -4.59 -19.48
N GLU A 43 4.66 -3.63 -20.40
CA GLU A 43 5.58 -2.49 -20.34
C GLU A 43 5.36 -1.65 -19.09
N LEU A 44 4.11 -1.47 -18.66
CA LEU A 44 3.79 -0.76 -17.41
C LEU A 44 4.31 -1.53 -16.19
N ARG A 45 4.13 -2.85 -16.16
CA ARG A 45 4.64 -3.69 -15.07
C ARG A 45 6.17 -3.70 -14.99
N GLU A 46 6.84 -3.68 -16.14
CA GLU A 46 8.29 -3.54 -16.24
C GLU A 46 8.75 -2.19 -15.65
N GLU A 47 8.08 -1.09 -16.00
CA GLU A 47 8.41 0.24 -15.45
C GLU A 47 8.10 0.38 -13.96
N ILE A 48 7.04 -0.23 -13.47
CA ILE A 48 6.76 -0.31 -12.01
C ILE A 48 7.91 -1.02 -11.30
N CYS A 49 8.36 -2.18 -11.79
CA CYS A 49 9.49 -2.90 -11.21
C CYS A 49 10.79 -2.09 -11.26
N ASN A 50 11.05 -1.41 -12.37
CA ASN A 50 12.20 -0.53 -12.52
C ASN A 50 12.16 0.65 -11.52
N TYR A 51 10.98 1.25 -11.32
CA TYR A 51 10.77 2.30 -10.33
C TYR A 51 11.08 1.81 -8.91
N VAL A 52 10.50 0.67 -8.51
CA VAL A 52 10.70 0.07 -7.19
C VAL A 52 12.17 -0.29 -6.96
N ALA A 53 12.83 -0.86 -7.97
CA ALA A 53 14.25 -1.19 -7.90
C ALA A 53 15.14 0.06 -7.69
N ARG A 54 14.86 1.14 -8.43
CA ARG A 54 15.61 2.40 -8.30
C ARG A 54 15.38 3.08 -6.95
N LYS A 55 14.13 3.06 -6.47
CA LYS A 55 13.74 3.85 -5.29
C LYS A 55 14.02 3.11 -3.98
N TYR A 56 13.73 1.83 -3.92
CA TYR A 56 13.76 1.03 -2.69
C TYR A 56 14.80 -0.08 -2.69
N ASN A 57 15.52 -0.27 -3.81
CA ASN A 57 16.47 -1.37 -3.99
C ASN A 57 15.82 -2.76 -3.82
N VAL A 58 14.55 -2.88 -4.21
CA VAL A 58 13.79 -4.15 -4.19
C VAL A 58 13.52 -4.56 -5.63
N VAL A 59 13.89 -5.78 -5.99
CA VAL A 59 13.73 -6.30 -7.36
C VAL A 59 12.56 -7.28 -7.40
N TYR A 60 11.56 -6.99 -8.23
CA TYR A 60 10.42 -7.86 -8.51
C TYR A 60 10.44 -8.34 -9.96
N ASN A 61 9.83 -9.50 -10.19
CA ASN A 61 9.61 -10.02 -11.53
C ASN A 61 8.32 -9.40 -12.12
N PRO A 62 8.40 -8.63 -13.23
CA PRO A 62 7.24 -7.95 -13.78
C PRO A 62 6.14 -8.89 -14.28
N LEU A 63 6.47 -10.13 -14.62
CA LEU A 63 5.49 -11.10 -15.13
C LEU A 63 4.83 -11.96 -14.05
N LYS A 64 5.45 -12.07 -12.87
CA LYS A 64 5.00 -12.98 -11.81
C LYS A 64 4.65 -12.26 -10.50
N GLU A 65 5.25 -11.09 -10.24
CA GLU A 65 5.17 -10.41 -8.93
C GLU A 65 4.55 -9.01 -9.04
N THR A 66 3.94 -8.67 -10.19
CA THR A 66 3.34 -7.34 -10.40
C THR A 66 1.97 -7.46 -11.04
N LEU A 67 0.99 -6.81 -10.42
CA LEU A 67 -0.39 -6.73 -10.87
C LEU A 67 -0.82 -5.25 -10.92
N VAL A 68 -1.47 -4.85 -12.01
CA VAL A 68 -2.11 -3.53 -12.15
C VAL A 68 -3.59 -3.65 -11.84
N THR A 69 -4.09 -2.85 -10.91
CA THR A 69 -5.47 -2.88 -10.42
C THR A 69 -6.21 -1.58 -10.70
N VAL A 70 -7.53 -1.59 -10.58
CA VAL A 70 -8.38 -0.39 -10.65
C VAL A 70 -8.36 0.31 -9.28
N GLY A 71 -7.22 0.94 -8.96
CA GLY A 71 -6.98 1.62 -7.70
C GLY A 71 -6.46 0.72 -6.58
N GLY A 72 -6.00 1.37 -5.50
CA GLY A 72 -5.44 0.68 -4.33
C GLY A 72 -6.45 -0.19 -3.58
N SER A 73 -7.74 0.20 -3.59
CA SER A 73 -8.78 -0.58 -2.90
C SER A 73 -8.97 -1.96 -3.51
N GLU A 74 -8.90 -2.08 -4.85
CA GLU A 74 -8.93 -3.39 -5.51
C GLU A 74 -7.68 -4.20 -5.18
N ALA A 75 -6.52 -3.56 -5.10
CA ALA A 75 -5.29 -4.25 -4.70
C ALA A 75 -5.40 -4.85 -3.30
N ILE A 76 -5.96 -4.10 -2.35
CA ILE A 76 -6.21 -4.56 -0.98
C ILE A 76 -7.20 -5.73 -0.96
N ASP A 77 -8.34 -5.59 -1.66
CA ASP A 77 -9.38 -6.64 -1.73
C ASP A 77 -8.84 -7.93 -2.32
N ILE A 78 -8.14 -7.86 -3.45
CA ILE A 78 -7.52 -9.04 -4.09
C ILE A 78 -6.48 -9.67 -3.17
N ALA A 79 -5.60 -8.87 -2.55
CA ALA A 79 -4.57 -9.38 -1.65
C ALA A 79 -5.19 -10.16 -0.49
N LEU A 80 -6.18 -9.58 0.19
CA LEU A 80 -6.88 -10.23 1.29
C LEU A 80 -7.57 -11.52 0.84
N ARG A 81 -8.37 -11.49 -0.24
CA ARG A 81 -9.06 -12.69 -0.76
C ARG A 81 -8.13 -13.82 -1.18
N CYS A 82 -6.90 -13.49 -1.61
CA CYS A 82 -5.92 -14.51 -2.00
C CYS A 82 -5.17 -15.13 -0.82
N MET A 83 -5.12 -14.42 0.32
CA MET A 83 -4.21 -14.78 1.41
C MET A 83 -4.92 -15.27 2.67
N VAL A 84 -6.18 -14.88 2.92
CA VAL A 84 -6.87 -15.26 4.16
C VAL A 84 -7.84 -16.42 3.93
N ASP A 85 -7.93 -17.27 4.92
CA ASP A 85 -8.97 -18.26 5.09
C ASP A 85 -9.99 -17.77 6.13
N PRO A 86 -11.25 -18.29 6.11
CA PRO A 86 -12.24 -17.90 7.11
C PRO A 86 -11.76 -18.14 8.54
N GLY A 87 -11.72 -17.05 9.32
CA GLY A 87 -11.29 -17.05 10.71
C GLY A 87 -9.82 -16.62 10.92
N ASP A 88 -9.04 -16.43 9.86
CA ASP A 88 -7.74 -15.77 9.96
C ASP A 88 -7.90 -14.32 10.43
N GLU A 89 -7.01 -13.86 11.27
CA GLU A 89 -7.01 -12.49 11.78
C GLU A 89 -6.17 -11.56 10.91
N VAL A 90 -6.72 -10.36 10.68
CA VAL A 90 -6.06 -9.27 9.98
C VAL A 90 -5.93 -8.08 10.93
N ILE A 91 -4.70 -7.70 11.28
CA ILE A 91 -4.41 -6.53 12.11
C ILE A 91 -4.55 -5.27 11.26
N ILE A 92 -5.40 -4.34 11.74
CA ILE A 92 -5.71 -3.07 11.09
C ILE A 92 -5.41 -1.92 12.06
N PRO A 93 -4.32 -1.16 11.89
CA PRO A 93 -4.07 0.05 12.65
C PRO A 93 -5.15 1.11 12.43
N GLN A 94 -5.55 1.82 13.49
CA GLN A 94 -6.54 2.90 13.45
C GLN A 94 -6.03 4.16 14.15
N PRO A 95 -6.35 5.38 13.66
CA PRO A 95 -7.19 5.66 12.49
C PRO A 95 -6.48 5.34 11.17
N SER A 96 -7.24 4.84 10.18
CA SER A 96 -6.70 4.51 8.86
C SER A 96 -7.77 4.59 7.76
N TYR A 97 -7.39 4.24 6.56
CA TYR A 97 -8.28 4.28 5.41
C TYR A 97 -9.48 3.34 5.57
N VAL A 98 -10.66 3.87 5.26
CA VAL A 98 -11.96 3.23 5.55
C VAL A 98 -12.19 1.88 4.85
N SER A 99 -11.48 1.58 3.77
CA SER A 99 -11.68 0.36 2.99
C SER A 99 -11.01 -0.88 3.59
N TYR A 100 -10.08 -0.76 4.52
CA TYR A 100 -9.40 -1.95 5.07
C TYR A 100 -10.38 -2.87 5.80
N LEU A 101 -11.22 -2.32 6.66
CA LEU A 101 -12.22 -3.10 7.38
C LEU A 101 -13.20 -3.85 6.45
N PRO A 102 -13.91 -3.17 5.52
CA PRO A 102 -14.83 -3.88 4.64
C PRO A 102 -14.13 -4.93 3.75
N CYS A 103 -12.92 -4.66 3.25
CA CYS A 103 -12.18 -5.65 2.47
C CYS A 103 -11.83 -6.90 3.31
N ALA A 104 -11.39 -6.72 4.57
CA ALA A 104 -11.13 -7.83 5.47
C ALA A 104 -12.39 -8.66 5.74
N VAL A 105 -13.51 -8.00 6.08
CA VAL A 105 -14.79 -8.67 6.33
C VAL A 105 -15.31 -9.41 5.08
N MET A 106 -15.20 -8.81 3.90
CA MET A 106 -15.62 -9.44 2.65
C MET A 106 -14.71 -10.60 2.21
N ALA A 107 -13.51 -10.70 2.78
CA ALA A 107 -12.61 -11.84 2.61
C ALA A 107 -12.81 -12.92 3.71
N ASP A 108 -13.86 -12.82 4.54
CA ASP A 108 -14.14 -13.69 5.68
C ASP A 108 -13.05 -13.70 6.78
N ALA A 109 -12.20 -12.68 6.80
CA ALA A 109 -11.22 -12.48 7.87
C ALA A 109 -11.84 -11.88 9.14
N VAL A 110 -11.18 -12.08 10.27
CA VAL A 110 -11.49 -11.44 11.53
C VAL A 110 -10.63 -10.19 11.70
N PRO A 111 -11.20 -8.97 11.64
CA PRO A 111 -10.44 -7.75 11.82
C PRO A 111 -10.04 -7.56 13.29
N VAL A 112 -8.76 -7.32 13.53
CA VAL A 112 -8.18 -6.99 14.84
C VAL A 112 -7.65 -5.55 14.78
N PHE A 113 -8.21 -4.66 15.62
CA PHE A 113 -7.84 -3.25 15.56
C PHE A 113 -6.76 -2.90 16.56
N VAL A 114 -5.72 -2.19 16.07
CA VAL A 114 -4.71 -1.54 16.91
C VAL A 114 -4.95 -0.04 16.91
N ASN A 115 -5.28 0.54 18.06
CA ASN A 115 -5.49 1.97 18.17
C ASN A 115 -4.15 2.70 18.29
N LEU A 116 -3.75 3.36 17.23
CA LEU A 116 -2.55 4.20 17.20
C LEU A 116 -2.73 5.41 18.11
N LYS A 117 -1.73 5.74 18.90
CA LYS A 117 -1.81 6.77 19.93
C LYS A 117 -1.14 8.07 19.49
N GLU A 118 -1.70 9.20 19.91
CA GLU A 118 -1.13 10.52 19.65
C GLU A 118 0.26 10.66 20.28
N GLU A 119 0.47 10.09 21.47
CA GLU A 119 1.76 10.07 22.17
C GLU A 119 2.88 9.40 21.35
N ASN A 120 2.53 8.45 20.48
CA ASN A 120 3.42 7.79 19.53
C ASN A 120 3.32 8.40 18.12
N GLN A 121 2.79 9.63 17.99
CA GLN A 121 2.60 10.30 16.69
C GLN A 121 1.77 9.48 15.70
N PHE A 122 0.83 8.69 16.17
CA PHE A 122 0.03 7.75 15.39
C PHE A 122 0.85 6.74 14.58
N LYS A 123 2.00 6.32 15.11
CA LYS A 123 2.84 5.26 14.56
C LYS A 123 2.55 3.94 15.29
N LEU A 124 2.75 2.83 14.60
CA LEU A 124 2.62 1.50 15.19
C LEU A 124 3.92 1.15 15.94
N THR A 125 3.81 0.81 17.22
CA THR A 125 4.94 0.35 18.02
C THR A 125 5.01 -1.17 18.08
N LYS A 126 6.20 -1.68 18.42
CA LYS A 126 6.42 -3.10 18.62
C LYS A 126 5.52 -3.68 19.71
N GLU A 127 5.38 -2.96 20.82
CA GLU A 127 4.57 -3.36 21.96
C GLU A 127 3.09 -3.47 21.58
N GLU A 128 2.57 -2.44 20.89
CA GLU A 128 1.19 -2.43 20.40
C GLU A 128 0.92 -3.57 19.42
N LEU A 129 1.88 -3.88 18.55
CA LEU A 129 1.74 -5.01 17.63
C LEU A 129 1.69 -6.34 18.40
N LEU A 130 2.61 -6.56 19.34
CA LEU A 130 2.68 -7.80 20.14
C LEU A 130 1.42 -8.06 20.97
N GLU A 131 0.80 -7.01 21.51
CA GLU A 131 -0.45 -7.12 22.30
C GLU A 131 -1.63 -7.66 21.49
N HIS A 132 -1.57 -7.57 20.15
CA HIS A 132 -2.70 -7.90 19.27
C HIS A 132 -2.47 -9.15 18.41
N ILE A 133 -1.27 -9.76 18.50
CA ILE A 133 -0.97 -11.00 17.77
C ILE A 133 -1.50 -12.20 18.54
N THR A 134 -2.17 -13.09 17.83
CA THR A 134 -2.59 -14.41 18.28
C THR A 134 -2.07 -15.50 17.33
N ASP A 135 -2.33 -16.75 17.63
CA ASP A 135 -2.04 -17.90 16.76
C ASP A 135 -2.87 -17.92 15.46
N LYS A 136 -3.87 -17.05 15.34
CA LYS A 136 -4.70 -16.86 14.15
C LYS A 136 -4.31 -15.67 13.32
N THR A 137 -3.44 -14.82 13.82
CA THR A 137 -3.02 -13.61 13.12
C THR A 137 -2.18 -13.97 11.90
N LYS A 138 -2.62 -13.57 10.72
CA LYS A 138 -1.97 -13.91 9.45
C LYS A 138 -1.45 -12.68 8.71
N ILE A 139 -2.19 -11.56 8.78
CA ILE A 139 -1.88 -10.36 8.00
C ILE A 139 -1.81 -9.13 8.91
N LEU A 140 -0.79 -8.32 8.69
CA LEU A 140 -0.67 -6.96 9.18
C LEU A 140 -0.84 -5.99 8.03
N ILE A 141 -1.80 -5.07 8.12
CA ILE A 141 -1.90 -3.92 7.20
C ILE A 141 -1.01 -2.81 7.75
N MET A 142 -0.09 -2.32 6.90
CA MET A 142 0.82 -1.21 7.20
C MET A 142 0.47 0.01 6.32
N PRO A 143 -0.36 0.95 6.85
CA PRO A 143 -0.87 2.06 6.07
C PRO A 143 0.02 3.32 6.23
N PHE A 144 1.28 3.26 5.84
CA PHE A 144 2.21 4.40 6.01
C PHE A 144 2.88 4.79 4.67
N PRO A 145 2.84 6.09 4.29
CA PRO A 145 2.27 7.26 5.02
C PRO A 145 0.76 7.14 5.22
N ASN A 146 0.30 7.46 6.44
CA ASN A 146 -1.06 7.15 6.86
C ASN A 146 -2.10 8.20 6.39
N ASN A 147 -3.25 7.72 5.98
CA ASN A 147 -4.46 8.51 5.83
C ASN A 147 -5.43 8.11 6.97
N PRO A 148 -5.81 8.99 7.93
CA PRO A 148 -5.82 10.46 7.79
C PRO A 148 -4.70 11.22 8.52
N THR A 149 -3.83 10.57 9.29
CA THR A 149 -2.95 11.25 10.24
C THR A 149 -1.74 11.91 9.59
N GLY A 150 -1.33 11.44 8.41
CA GLY A 150 -0.09 11.84 7.76
C GLY A 150 1.17 11.24 8.42
N ALA A 151 1.00 10.36 9.39
CA ALA A 151 2.14 9.70 10.03
C ALA A 151 2.98 8.90 9.03
N ILE A 152 4.28 8.98 9.18
CA ILE A 152 5.28 8.20 8.45
C ILE A 152 6.08 7.37 9.45
N MET A 153 6.64 6.26 9.00
CA MET A 153 7.55 5.45 9.81
C MET A 153 8.95 5.49 9.21
N THR A 154 9.93 5.75 10.09
CA THR A 154 11.34 5.74 9.70
C THR A 154 11.83 4.30 9.50
N ARG A 155 13.02 4.18 8.91
CA ARG A 155 13.66 2.88 8.73
C ARG A 155 13.91 2.18 10.08
N GLU A 156 14.34 2.93 11.08
CA GLU A 156 14.64 2.46 12.43
C GLU A 156 13.38 1.93 13.11
N GLU A 157 12.28 2.67 13.05
CA GLU A 157 10.98 2.26 13.59
C GLU A 157 10.44 1.00 12.90
N LEU A 158 10.55 0.92 11.58
CA LEU A 158 10.16 -0.28 10.83
C LEU A 158 11.04 -1.49 11.20
N MET A 159 12.35 -1.29 11.40
CA MET A 159 13.27 -2.35 11.82
C MET A 159 12.92 -2.94 13.19
N GLU A 160 12.28 -2.19 14.07
CA GLU A 160 11.80 -2.72 15.37
C GLU A 160 10.63 -3.71 15.20
N LEU A 161 9.82 -3.53 14.15
CA LEU A 161 8.68 -4.41 13.84
C LEU A 161 9.11 -5.70 13.12
N VAL A 162 10.19 -5.65 12.33
CA VAL A 162 10.62 -6.77 11.48
C VAL A 162 10.79 -8.09 12.27
N PRO A 163 11.47 -8.15 13.42
CA PRO A 163 11.59 -9.39 14.19
C PRO A 163 10.23 -9.95 14.60
N VAL A 164 9.30 -9.09 15.05
CA VAL A 164 7.96 -9.52 15.46
C VAL A 164 7.18 -10.12 14.29
N ILE A 165 7.24 -9.48 13.14
CA ILE A 165 6.58 -9.95 11.92
C ILE A 165 7.13 -11.31 11.48
N ILE A 166 8.44 -11.48 11.51
CA ILE A 166 9.10 -12.72 11.08
C ILE A 166 8.86 -13.86 12.08
N GLU A 167 9.01 -13.61 13.37
CA GLU A 167 8.86 -14.61 14.43
C GLU A 167 7.43 -15.16 14.53
N ASN A 168 6.43 -14.34 14.19
CA ASN A 168 5.02 -14.72 14.16
C ASN A 168 4.52 -15.11 12.78
N ASP A 169 5.40 -15.24 11.80
CA ASP A 169 5.11 -15.61 10.39
C ASP A 169 4.01 -14.78 9.74
N LEU A 170 3.97 -13.48 10.04
CA LEU A 170 2.97 -12.58 9.48
C LEU A 170 3.33 -12.19 8.04
N TYR A 171 2.32 -12.04 7.22
CA TYR A 171 2.40 -11.32 5.95
C TYR A 171 2.02 -9.86 6.14
N VAL A 172 2.57 -8.99 5.30
CA VAL A 172 2.33 -7.54 5.36
C VAL A 172 1.68 -7.08 4.07
N ILE A 173 0.55 -6.37 4.19
CA ILE A 173 0.01 -5.54 3.11
C ILE A 173 0.46 -4.11 3.41
N SER A 174 1.50 -3.65 2.70
CA SER A 174 2.07 -2.31 2.86
C SER A 174 1.40 -1.36 1.89
N ASP A 175 0.48 -0.54 2.38
CA ASP A 175 -0.17 0.49 1.59
C ASP A 175 0.70 1.75 1.57
N GLU A 176 1.47 1.88 0.50
CA GLU A 176 2.45 2.94 0.27
C GLU A 176 1.99 3.93 -0.82
N ILE A 177 0.69 4.06 -1.04
CA ILE A 177 0.14 4.93 -2.10
C ILE A 177 0.57 6.38 -1.96
N TYR A 178 0.87 6.83 -0.74
CA TYR A 178 1.32 8.19 -0.45
C TYR A 178 2.84 8.32 -0.29
N SER A 179 3.62 7.34 -0.69
CA SER A 179 5.09 7.33 -0.55
C SER A 179 5.81 8.52 -1.18
N GLU A 180 5.20 9.15 -2.22
CA GLU A 180 5.73 10.35 -2.86
C GLU A 180 5.28 11.67 -2.19
N LEU A 181 4.37 11.60 -1.23
CA LEU A 181 3.82 12.77 -0.53
C LEU A 181 4.43 12.93 0.86
N THR A 182 5.71 12.62 1.01
CA THR A 182 6.47 12.90 2.23
C THR A 182 7.14 14.26 2.10
N TYR A 183 7.06 15.06 3.16
CA TYR A 183 7.57 16.43 3.19
C TYR A 183 8.69 16.55 4.22
N GLY A 184 9.65 17.45 3.96
CA GLY A 184 10.82 17.64 4.81
C GLY A 184 12.03 16.82 4.37
N ASP A 185 12.94 16.55 5.29
CA ASP A 185 14.20 15.85 5.03
C ASP A 185 14.07 14.32 5.08
N GLU A 186 13.01 13.82 5.68
CA GLU A 186 12.76 12.39 5.80
C GLU A 186 12.20 11.81 4.49
N ARG A 187 12.73 10.66 4.10
CA ARG A 187 12.28 9.93 2.93
C ARG A 187 11.50 8.70 3.36
N HIS A 188 10.43 8.39 2.62
CA HIS A 188 9.71 7.16 2.81
C HIS A 188 10.64 5.93 2.69
N CYS A 189 10.53 5.02 3.67
CA CYS A 189 11.18 3.72 3.66
C CYS A 189 10.11 2.64 3.46
N SER A 190 10.24 1.86 2.40
CA SER A 190 9.38 0.70 2.21
C SER A 190 9.79 -0.44 3.13
N ILE A 191 8.84 -1.03 3.84
CA ILE A 191 9.12 -2.19 4.70
C ILE A 191 9.62 -3.39 3.86
N ALA A 192 9.20 -3.52 2.60
CA ALA A 192 9.68 -4.55 1.69
C ALA A 192 11.19 -4.47 1.41
N SER A 193 11.82 -3.31 1.66
CA SER A 193 13.27 -3.11 1.48
C SER A 193 14.10 -3.62 2.66
N LEU A 194 13.46 -4.02 3.75
CA LEU A 194 14.14 -4.48 4.95
C LEU A 194 14.47 -5.97 4.87
N PRO A 195 15.51 -6.45 5.58
CA PRO A 195 15.93 -7.85 5.54
C PRO A 195 14.79 -8.81 5.89
N GLY A 196 14.54 -9.81 5.03
CA GLY A 196 13.51 -10.83 5.23
C GLY A 196 12.07 -10.38 4.99
N MET A 197 11.87 -9.13 4.53
CA MET A 197 10.51 -8.58 4.37
C MET A 197 9.98 -8.67 2.94
N LYS A 198 10.83 -8.74 1.92
CA LYS A 198 10.39 -8.79 0.52
C LYS A 198 9.41 -9.96 0.27
N GLU A 199 9.76 -11.14 0.75
CA GLU A 199 9.03 -12.40 0.48
C GLU A 199 7.70 -12.49 1.22
N ARG A 200 7.46 -11.60 2.19
CA ARG A 200 6.25 -11.56 3.01
C ARG A 200 5.48 -10.24 2.91
N THR A 201 5.85 -9.37 1.96
CA THR A 201 5.20 -8.06 1.80
C THR A 201 4.56 -7.92 0.43
N ILE A 202 3.28 -7.58 0.41
CA ILE A 202 2.60 -7.05 -0.77
C ILE A 202 2.66 -5.52 -0.67
N MET A 203 3.41 -4.90 -1.58
CA MET A 203 3.52 -3.45 -1.67
C MET A 203 2.42 -2.90 -2.58
N ILE A 204 1.63 -1.95 -2.09
CA ILE A 204 0.61 -1.25 -2.86
C ILE A 204 1.07 0.16 -3.16
N LEU A 205 1.09 0.51 -4.45
CA LEU A 205 1.50 1.82 -4.95
C LEU A 205 0.38 2.47 -5.75
N SER A 206 0.46 3.78 -5.94
CA SER A 206 -0.50 4.52 -6.76
C SER A 206 0.21 5.34 -7.83
N LEU A 207 -0.06 5.01 -9.09
CA LEU A 207 0.55 5.68 -10.25
C LEU A 207 0.19 7.17 -10.33
N ILE A 208 -1.02 7.54 -9.90
CA ILE A 208 -1.45 8.95 -9.94
C ILE A 208 -0.72 9.81 -8.89
N HIS A 209 -0.20 9.21 -7.82
CA HIS A 209 0.61 9.92 -6.81
C HIS A 209 2.11 9.93 -7.17
N ILE A 210 2.56 8.96 -7.93
CA ILE A 210 3.93 8.90 -8.43
C ILE A 210 4.16 9.93 -9.54
#